data_d085c9371c6c41ca2f7aa48f6e95cf47
#
_entry.id   d085c9371c6c41ca2f7aa48f6e95cf47
#
_cell.length_a   1.000
_cell.length_b   1.000
_cell.length_c   1.000
_cell.angle_alpha   90.00
_cell.angle_beta   90.00
_cell.angle_gamma   90.00
#
_symmetry.space_group_name_H-M   'P 1'
#
loop_
_entity.id
_entity.type
_entity.pdbx_description
1 polymer ?
#
loop_
_entity_poly.entity_id
_entity_poly.type
_entity_poly.pdbx_seq_one_letter_code
_entity_poly.pdbx_strand_id
1 'polypeptide(L)'
;MNPILNRAALLAGASALMFATAPAHAADKIKVGFMLPYSGTYAALGTAIENGFKLYVQQQGGKLGGREVEYFKVDDESNPAKASENANRLIKRDQVDVLIGTVHSGVAMALAKAAKDSDTTLIVANAGADAITGPMCGPGIFRTSFTNWQPAYAMGPVAFADGKKTAITVTWKYAAGDEAVKGFREGFEKAGGKVVKDLTVPFPNVEFQSVLTEIAAAKPDMVFSFFAGGGAVKFVQDYHAAGLNKSIPLYGSGFLTDGTLQAQGPSAQGLMTTLHYADGLNTPRDNAFRADYDKAYKLAPDVYAVQGYDAAQLMQAGLAAVKGDIGKKADFRNAMRSATIDSPRGPFTLSAAGNPVQDIYLRKVEGLENKVQRVAVQKLADPARGCKL
;
A
#
# COMPACT_ATOMS: atom_id res chain seq x y z
N MET A 1 -102.72 -11.20 -10.04
CA MET A 1 -102.14 -9.86 -10.20
C MET A 1 -100.69 -9.92 -9.76
N ASN A 2 -99.81 -10.00 -10.72
CA ASN A 2 -98.39 -10.20 -10.50
C ASN A 2 -97.61 -8.89 -10.26
N PRO A 3 -96.57 -8.87 -9.41
CA PRO A 3 -95.54 -7.93 -9.56
C PRO A 3 -94.24 -8.57 -10.10
N ILE A 4 -93.67 -7.90 -11.05
CA ILE A 4 -92.44 -8.24 -11.78
C ILE A 4 -91.20 -7.91 -10.91
N LEU A 5 -90.34 -8.90 -10.73
CA LEU A 5 -89.04 -8.73 -10.11
C LEU A 5 -87.98 -8.19 -11.13
N ASN A 6 -87.41 -7.05 -10.87
CA ASN A 6 -86.20 -6.54 -11.56
C ASN A 6 -84.94 -7.01 -10.81
N ARG A 7 -84.11 -7.80 -11.46
CA ARG A 7 -82.75 -8.15 -11.00
C ARG A 7 -81.76 -7.26 -11.71
N ALA A 8 -81.15 -6.33 -10.98
CA ALA A 8 -80.03 -5.62 -11.43
C ALA A 8 -78.79 -6.42 -11.12
N ALA A 9 -77.97 -6.79 -12.14
CA ALA A 9 -76.75 -7.49 -11.99
C ALA A 9 -75.63 -6.45 -11.78
N LEU A 10 -74.94 -6.47 -10.62
CA LEU A 10 -73.72 -5.72 -10.33
C LEU A 10 -72.56 -6.50 -10.95
N LEU A 11 -71.98 -5.94 -12.02
CA LEU A 11 -70.70 -6.35 -12.56
C LEU A 11 -69.59 -5.67 -11.73
N ALA A 12 -68.95 -6.39 -10.82
CA ALA A 12 -67.76 -5.98 -10.14
C ALA A 12 -66.54 -6.21 -11.06
N GLY A 13 -66.01 -5.13 -11.64
CA GLY A 13 -64.78 -5.17 -12.43
C GLY A 13 -63.56 -5.29 -11.50
N ALA A 14 -62.94 -6.46 -11.43
CA ALA A 14 -61.65 -6.66 -10.79
C ALA A 14 -60.53 -6.16 -11.71
N SER A 15 -60.07 -4.93 -11.49
CA SER A 15 -58.84 -4.42 -12.13
C SER A 15 -57.64 -5.08 -11.49
N ALA A 16 -57.11 -6.15 -12.11
CA ALA A 16 -55.83 -6.75 -11.76
C ALA A 16 -54.70 -5.77 -12.13
N LEU A 17 -54.12 -5.07 -11.15
CA LEU A 17 -52.85 -4.38 -11.31
C LEU A 17 -51.76 -5.45 -11.51
N MET A 18 -51.38 -5.72 -12.75
CA MET A 18 -50.13 -6.42 -13.08
C MET A 18 -48.99 -5.49 -12.73
N PHE A 19 -48.38 -5.69 -11.56
CA PHE A 19 -47.03 -5.18 -11.29
C PHE A 19 -46.10 -5.90 -12.27
N ALA A 20 -45.72 -5.21 -13.34
CA ALA A 20 -44.64 -5.63 -14.20
C ALA A 20 -43.36 -5.55 -13.35
N THR A 21 -42.93 -6.66 -12.75
CA THR A 21 -41.60 -6.83 -12.22
C THR A 21 -40.67 -6.80 -13.41
N ALA A 22 -40.15 -5.61 -13.75
CA ALA A 22 -39.00 -5.52 -14.64
C ALA A 22 -37.91 -6.45 -14.07
N PRO A 23 -37.31 -7.34 -14.87
CA PRO A 23 -36.19 -8.13 -14.40
C PRO A 23 -35.13 -7.12 -13.93
N ALA A 24 -34.82 -7.13 -12.63
CA ALA A 24 -33.66 -6.43 -12.12
C ALA A 24 -32.46 -7.09 -12.82
N HIS A 25 -31.96 -6.46 -13.87
CA HIS A 25 -30.65 -6.85 -14.41
C HIS A 25 -29.69 -6.80 -13.23
N ALA A 26 -29.16 -7.96 -12.84
CA ALA A 26 -28.07 -7.99 -11.87
C ALA A 26 -27.00 -7.06 -12.41
N ALA A 27 -26.73 -5.97 -11.70
CA ALA A 27 -25.72 -5.03 -12.12
C ALA A 27 -24.41 -5.81 -12.30
N ASP A 28 -23.72 -5.63 -13.41
CA ASP A 28 -22.46 -6.32 -13.70
C ASP A 28 -21.49 -6.16 -12.52
N LYS A 29 -20.72 -7.21 -12.20
CA LYS A 29 -19.74 -7.19 -11.11
C LYS A 29 -18.70 -6.12 -11.36
N ILE A 30 -18.14 -5.57 -10.28
CA ILE A 30 -16.96 -4.72 -10.38
C ILE A 30 -15.73 -5.63 -10.54
N LYS A 31 -15.01 -5.48 -11.62
CA LYS A 31 -13.83 -6.27 -11.96
C LYS A 31 -12.55 -5.62 -11.41
N VAL A 32 -11.92 -6.27 -10.45
CA VAL A 32 -10.67 -5.83 -9.82
C VAL A 32 -9.51 -6.68 -10.32
N GLY A 33 -8.51 -6.04 -10.93
CA GLY A 33 -7.29 -6.69 -11.38
C GLY A 33 -6.15 -6.52 -10.38
N PHE A 34 -5.74 -7.62 -9.73
CA PHE A 34 -4.54 -7.64 -8.91
C PHE A 34 -3.31 -7.95 -9.77
N MET A 35 -2.32 -7.04 -9.78
CA MET A 35 -0.98 -7.31 -10.24
C MET A 35 -0.04 -7.17 -9.05
N LEU A 36 0.25 -8.30 -8.39
CA LEU A 36 0.98 -8.38 -7.13
C LEU A 36 2.03 -9.50 -7.21
N PRO A 37 3.11 -9.43 -6.44
CA PRO A 37 4.04 -10.54 -6.35
C PRO A 37 3.42 -11.68 -5.54
N TYR A 38 3.31 -12.85 -6.15
CA TYR A 38 2.89 -14.09 -5.49
C TYR A 38 4.02 -15.12 -5.42
N SER A 39 5.18 -14.76 -5.95
CA SER A 39 6.41 -15.55 -5.91
C SER A 39 7.62 -14.67 -5.56
N GLY A 40 8.76 -15.31 -5.24
CA GLY A 40 10.02 -14.63 -4.93
C GLY A 40 10.05 -13.92 -3.58
N THR A 41 10.98 -12.97 -3.43
CA THR A 41 11.28 -12.30 -2.16
C THR A 41 10.12 -11.49 -1.58
N TYR A 42 9.15 -11.08 -2.42
CA TYR A 42 7.99 -10.27 -2.01
C TYR A 42 6.66 -11.03 -1.97
N ALA A 43 6.66 -12.36 -2.12
CA ALA A 43 5.44 -13.17 -2.19
C ALA A 43 4.49 -12.96 -0.99
N ALA A 44 5.04 -12.97 0.22
CA ALA A 44 4.25 -12.76 1.44
C ALA A 44 3.58 -11.37 1.45
N LEU A 45 4.28 -10.36 0.93
CA LEU A 45 3.82 -8.97 0.89
C LEU A 45 2.63 -8.79 -0.07
N GLY A 46 2.72 -9.41 -1.25
CA GLY A 46 1.62 -9.42 -2.23
C GLY A 46 0.37 -10.11 -1.69
N THR A 47 0.55 -11.24 -1.00
CA THR A 47 -0.53 -11.96 -0.33
C THR A 47 -1.18 -11.12 0.77
N ALA A 48 -0.39 -10.41 1.59
CA ALA A 48 -0.91 -9.56 2.66
C ALA A 48 -1.74 -8.39 2.10
N ILE A 49 -1.31 -7.76 0.99
CA ILE A 49 -2.08 -6.70 0.30
C ILE A 49 -3.44 -7.25 -0.17
N GLU A 50 -3.44 -8.40 -0.85
CA GLU A 50 -4.69 -9.01 -1.32
C GLU A 50 -5.63 -9.35 -0.17
N ASN A 51 -5.09 -9.92 0.91
CA ASN A 51 -5.87 -10.27 2.11
C ASN A 51 -6.50 -9.02 2.73
N GLY A 52 -5.74 -7.95 2.90
CA GLY A 52 -6.27 -6.69 3.44
C GLY A 52 -7.40 -6.12 2.59
N PHE A 53 -7.23 -6.09 1.26
CA PHE A 53 -8.27 -5.67 0.33
C PHE A 53 -9.55 -6.52 0.45
N LYS A 54 -9.38 -7.83 0.42
CA LYS A 54 -10.50 -8.78 0.52
C LYS A 54 -11.20 -8.72 1.87
N LEU A 55 -10.46 -8.49 2.97
CA LEU A 55 -11.06 -8.32 4.29
C LEU A 55 -12.06 -7.16 4.30
N TYR A 56 -11.66 -6.00 3.76
CA TYR A 56 -12.59 -4.86 3.67
C TYR A 56 -13.83 -5.20 2.83
N VAL A 57 -13.66 -5.82 1.66
CA VAL A 57 -14.78 -6.22 0.81
C VAL A 57 -15.71 -7.19 1.53
N GLN A 58 -15.17 -8.15 2.27
CA GLN A 58 -15.97 -9.09 3.09
C GLN A 58 -16.78 -8.36 4.16
N GLN A 59 -16.19 -7.38 4.84
CA GLN A 59 -16.89 -6.54 5.83
C GLN A 59 -18.00 -5.69 5.20
N GLN A 60 -17.95 -5.41 3.90
CA GLN A 60 -19.00 -4.77 3.12
C GLN A 60 -20.02 -5.79 2.51
N GLY A 61 -20.05 -7.03 3.00
CA GLY A 61 -20.94 -8.07 2.49
C GLY A 61 -20.58 -8.58 1.09
N GLY A 62 -19.31 -8.52 0.71
CA GLY A 62 -18.80 -8.97 -0.61
C GLY A 62 -19.03 -7.95 -1.74
N LYS A 63 -19.40 -6.71 -1.41
CA LYS A 63 -19.79 -5.68 -2.38
C LYS A 63 -19.00 -4.38 -2.16
N LEU A 64 -18.78 -3.64 -3.25
CA LEU A 64 -18.35 -2.25 -3.24
C LEU A 64 -19.32 -1.42 -4.08
N GLY A 65 -19.74 -0.26 -3.56
CA GLY A 65 -20.76 0.57 -4.22
C GLY A 65 -22.10 -0.16 -4.49
N GLY A 66 -22.41 -1.20 -3.72
CA GLY A 66 -23.60 -2.03 -3.88
C GLY A 66 -23.47 -3.16 -4.92
N ARG A 67 -22.34 -3.29 -5.61
CA ARG A 67 -22.07 -4.31 -6.64
C ARG A 67 -21.10 -5.36 -6.13
N GLU A 68 -21.31 -6.63 -6.51
CA GLU A 68 -20.37 -7.72 -6.23
C GLU A 68 -19.02 -7.46 -6.87
N VAL A 69 -17.94 -7.97 -6.25
CA VAL A 69 -16.56 -7.82 -6.74
C VAL A 69 -16.09 -9.15 -7.36
N GLU A 70 -15.54 -9.07 -8.55
CA GLU A 70 -14.86 -10.16 -9.24
C GLU A 70 -13.37 -9.88 -9.33
N TYR A 71 -12.52 -10.88 -9.05
CA TYR A 71 -11.08 -10.72 -8.95
C TYR A 71 -10.35 -11.42 -10.08
N PHE A 72 -9.42 -10.71 -10.71
CA PHE A 72 -8.46 -11.22 -11.68
C PHE A 72 -7.05 -11.04 -11.12
N LYS A 73 -6.20 -12.06 -11.25
CA LYS A 73 -4.88 -12.06 -10.61
C LYS A 73 -3.78 -12.39 -11.62
N VAL A 74 -2.68 -11.67 -11.51
CA VAL A 74 -1.41 -12.00 -12.17
C VAL A 74 -0.27 -11.86 -11.17
N ASP A 75 0.66 -12.82 -11.21
CA ASP A 75 1.94 -12.74 -10.48
C ASP A 75 2.88 -11.83 -11.26
N ASP A 76 3.33 -10.75 -10.63
CA ASP A 76 4.28 -9.83 -11.26
C ASP A 76 5.74 -10.29 -11.09
N GLU A 77 5.98 -11.33 -10.29
CA GLU A 77 7.29 -11.91 -10.00
C GLU A 77 8.35 -10.85 -9.59
N SER A 78 7.91 -9.65 -9.23
CA SER A 78 8.77 -8.47 -9.03
C SER A 78 9.66 -8.14 -10.25
N ASN A 79 9.19 -8.49 -11.45
CA ASN A 79 9.93 -8.37 -12.72
C ASN A 79 9.35 -7.26 -13.61
N PRO A 80 10.01 -6.10 -13.71
CA PRO A 80 9.52 -5.01 -14.56
C PRO A 80 9.38 -5.36 -16.05
N ALA A 81 10.16 -6.31 -16.58
CA ALA A 81 10.08 -6.71 -17.97
C ALA A 81 8.75 -7.41 -18.32
N LYS A 82 8.12 -8.10 -17.37
CA LYS A 82 6.82 -8.76 -17.53
C LYS A 82 5.62 -7.83 -17.27
N ALA A 83 5.86 -6.68 -16.66
CA ALA A 83 4.79 -5.82 -16.16
C ALA A 83 3.84 -5.32 -17.25
N SER A 84 4.36 -4.96 -18.43
CA SER A 84 3.53 -4.48 -19.54
C SER A 84 2.64 -5.58 -20.14
N GLU A 85 3.14 -6.80 -20.25
CA GLU A 85 2.35 -7.96 -20.69
C GLU A 85 1.24 -8.27 -19.69
N ASN A 86 1.57 -8.36 -18.42
CA ASN A 86 0.64 -8.61 -17.31
C ASN A 86 -0.45 -7.53 -17.23
N ALA A 87 -0.09 -6.26 -17.38
CA ALA A 87 -1.04 -5.16 -17.42
C ALA A 87 -2.00 -5.27 -18.62
N ASN A 88 -1.47 -5.56 -19.82
CA ASN A 88 -2.28 -5.77 -21.00
C ASN A 88 -3.26 -6.95 -20.85
N ARG A 89 -2.84 -8.02 -20.19
CA ARG A 89 -3.72 -9.15 -19.87
C ARG A 89 -4.91 -8.69 -19.04
N LEU A 90 -4.68 -8.01 -17.92
CA LEU A 90 -5.75 -7.51 -17.05
C LEU A 90 -6.65 -6.49 -17.76
N ILE A 91 -6.05 -5.55 -18.49
CA ILE A 91 -6.78 -4.44 -19.13
C ILE A 91 -7.56 -4.91 -20.36
N LYS A 92 -6.91 -5.60 -21.29
CA LYS A 92 -7.48 -5.90 -22.61
C LYS A 92 -8.24 -7.23 -22.66
N ARG A 93 -7.71 -8.28 -22.00
CA ARG A 93 -8.34 -9.60 -22.02
C ARG A 93 -9.41 -9.70 -20.94
N ASP A 94 -9.05 -9.36 -19.69
CA ASP A 94 -9.92 -9.54 -18.53
C ASP A 94 -10.85 -8.33 -18.34
N GLN A 95 -10.55 -7.20 -18.98
CA GLN A 95 -11.35 -5.96 -18.98
C GLN A 95 -11.66 -5.48 -17.55
N VAL A 96 -10.63 -5.41 -16.71
CA VAL A 96 -10.79 -4.97 -15.33
C VAL A 96 -11.13 -3.49 -15.24
N ASP A 97 -11.99 -3.14 -14.30
CA ASP A 97 -12.42 -1.76 -14.05
C ASP A 97 -11.35 -0.96 -13.30
N VAL A 98 -10.68 -1.62 -12.33
CA VAL A 98 -9.66 -1.01 -11.49
C VAL A 98 -8.47 -1.97 -11.34
N LEU A 99 -7.27 -1.43 -11.50
CA LEU A 99 -6.01 -2.12 -11.22
C LEU A 99 -5.56 -1.85 -9.79
N ILE A 100 -5.18 -2.88 -9.08
CA ILE A 100 -4.58 -2.82 -7.74
C ILE A 100 -3.20 -3.49 -7.82
N GLY A 101 -2.17 -2.79 -7.44
CA GLY A 101 -0.80 -3.33 -7.44
C GLY A 101 0.18 -2.24 -7.00
N THR A 102 1.36 -2.53 -6.85
CA THR A 102 2.18 -3.73 -6.71
C THR A 102 3.20 -3.44 -5.60
N VAL A 103 4.25 -4.25 -5.43
CA VAL A 103 5.30 -3.99 -4.42
C VAL A 103 6.56 -3.40 -5.06
N HIS A 104 7.03 -3.97 -6.17
CA HIS A 104 8.27 -3.54 -6.83
C HIS A 104 8.09 -2.24 -7.61
N SER A 105 8.89 -1.20 -7.29
CA SER A 105 8.77 0.14 -7.89
C SER A 105 8.88 0.16 -9.42
N GLY A 106 9.77 -0.64 -10.00
CA GLY A 106 9.91 -0.75 -11.46
C GLY A 106 8.68 -1.35 -12.13
N VAL A 107 8.06 -2.37 -11.51
CA VAL A 107 6.78 -2.96 -11.97
C VAL A 107 5.67 -1.92 -11.88
N ALA A 108 5.60 -1.17 -10.78
CA ALA A 108 4.58 -0.14 -10.57
C ALA A 108 4.65 1.00 -11.60
N MET A 109 5.86 1.42 -11.98
CA MET A 109 6.03 2.43 -13.04
C MET A 109 5.52 1.93 -14.40
N ALA A 110 5.80 0.68 -14.76
CA ALA A 110 5.28 0.09 -15.99
C ALA A 110 3.74 -0.08 -15.94
N LEU A 111 3.19 -0.50 -14.78
CA LEU A 111 1.75 -0.60 -14.57
C LEU A 111 1.07 0.78 -14.66
N ALA A 112 1.66 1.81 -14.06
CA ALA A 112 1.13 3.17 -14.10
C ALA A 112 1.11 3.72 -15.54
N LYS A 113 2.16 3.42 -16.33
CA LYS A 113 2.16 3.77 -17.76
C LYS A 113 1.01 3.08 -18.50
N ALA A 114 0.84 1.77 -18.35
CA ALA A 114 -0.24 1.02 -19.01
C ALA A 114 -1.63 1.51 -18.59
N ALA A 115 -1.82 1.83 -17.30
CA ALA A 115 -3.06 2.39 -16.77
C ALA A 115 -3.40 3.77 -17.38
N LYS A 116 -2.40 4.64 -17.53
CA LYS A 116 -2.58 5.95 -18.19
C LYS A 116 -2.91 5.80 -19.69
N ASP A 117 -2.18 4.94 -20.39
CA ASP A 117 -2.37 4.72 -21.83
C ASP A 117 -3.77 4.14 -22.16
N SER A 118 -4.37 3.38 -21.24
CA SER A 118 -5.69 2.75 -21.40
C SER A 118 -6.84 3.49 -20.69
N ASP A 119 -6.57 4.60 -20.04
CA ASP A 119 -7.52 5.29 -19.14
C ASP A 119 -8.16 4.35 -18.10
N THR A 120 -7.40 3.37 -17.59
CA THR A 120 -7.83 2.48 -16.50
C THR A 120 -7.42 3.09 -15.17
N THR A 121 -8.30 3.04 -14.16
CA THR A 121 -7.96 3.53 -12.82
C THR A 121 -6.98 2.59 -12.15
N LEU A 122 -5.90 3.13 -11.56
CA LEU A 122 -4.89 2.40 -10.81
C LEU A 122 -4.84 2.91 -9.37
N ILE A 123 -4.88 1.98 -8.42
CA ILE A 123 -4.53 2.22 -7.02
C ILE A 123 -3.23 1.47 -6.72
N VAL A 124 -2.15 2.21 -6.52
CA VAL A 124 -0.87 1.65 -6.11
C VAL A 124 -0.93 1.37 -4.61
N ALA A 125 -1.13 0.10 -4.27
CA ALA A 125 -1.36 -0.30 -2.89
C ALA A 125 -0.08 -0.24 -2.04
N ASN A 126 1.10 -0.53 -2.61
CA ASN A 126 2.36 -0.48 -1.86
C ASN A 126 3.48 0.29 -2.54
N ALA A 127 3.88 -0.06 -3.76
CA ALA A 127 5.10 0.45 -4.39
C ALA A 127 5.28 1.98 -4.24
N GLY A 128 6.44 2.37 -3.69
CA GLY A 128 6.71 3.76 -3.33
C GLY A 128 7.36 4.63 -4.40
N ALA A 129 7.51 4.17 -5.66
CA ALA A 129 8.20 4.94 -6.70
C ALA A 129 7.71 6.39 -6.77
N ASP A 130 8.59 7.35 -6.48
CA ASP A 130 8.28 8.78 -6.41
C ASP A 130 7.71 9.29 -7.75
N ALA A 131 8.19 8.73 -8.86
CA ALA A 131 7.76 9.11 -10.20
C ALA A 131 6.26 8.93 -10.46
N ILE A 132 5.59 7.96 -9.81
CA ILE A 132 4.17 7.62 -10.08
C ILE A 132 3.24 8.78 -9.72
N THR A 133 3.46 9.41 -8.58
CA THR A 133 2.72 10.61 -8.14
C THR A 133 3.51 11.90 -8.38
N GLY A 134 4.67 11.79 -9.04
CA GLY A 134 5.49 12.85 -9.62
C GLY A 134 5.17 13.04 -11.11
N PRO A 135 6.16 12.89 -12.03
CA PRO A 135 5.96 13.14 -13.47
C PRO A 135 4.97 12.19 -14.13
N MET A 136 4.65 11.05 -13.53
CA MET A 136 3.66 10.09 -14.04
C MET A 136 2.26 10.29 -13.45
N CYS A 137 2.03 11.29 -12.60
CA CYS A 137 0.72 11.56 -12.03
C CYS A 137 -0.36 11.71 -13.11
N GLY A 138 -1.60 11.44 -12.74
CA GLY A 138 -2.74 11.51 -13.66
C GLY A 138 -4.07 11.38 -12.93
N PRO A 139 -5.18 11.75 -13.57
CA PRO A 139 -6.50 11.75 -12.93
C PRO A 139 -6.93 10.36 -12.44
N GLY A 140 -6.46 9.28 -13.09
CA GLY A 140 -6.76 7.89 -12.74
C GLY A 140 -5.68 7.19 -11.91
N ILE A 141 -4.65 7.89 -11.43
CA ILE A 141 -3.55 7.31 -10.64
C ILE A 141 -3.69 7.72 -9.18
N PHE A 142 -3.72 6.72 -8.30
CA PHE A 142 -3.85 6.89 -6.85
C PHE A 142 -2.86 6.00 -6.12
N ARG A 143 -2.55 6.36 -4.89
CA ARG A 143 -1.72 5.59 -3.97
C ARG A 143 -2.36 5.56 -2.59
N THR A 144 -2.35 4.42 -1.93
CA THR A 144 -2.80 4.28 -0.53
C THR A 144 -1.64 3.94 0.41
N SER A 145 -0.42 4.02 -0.08
CA SER A 145 0.78 3.63 0.66
C SER A 145 1.66 4.83 1.04
N PHE A 146 2.70 5.10 0.29
CA PHE A 146 3.75 6.07 0.58
C PHE A 146 4.53 6.38 -0.70
N THR A 147 5.38 7.42 -0.70
CA THR A 147 6.52 7.49 -1.61
C THR A 147 7.78 6.99 -0.89
N ASN A 148 8.75 6.42 -1.65
CA ASN A 148 10.00 5.93 -1.05
C ASN A 148 10.74 7.04 -0.30
N TRP A 149 10.54 8.28 -0.73
CA TRP A 149 11.07 9.48 -0.06
C TRP A 149 10.49 9.68 1.34
N GLN A 150 9.17 9.51 1.57
CA GLN A 150 8.52 9.89 2.84
C GLN A 150 9.12 9.22 4.09
N PRO A 151 9.14 7.87 4.23
CA PRO A 151 9.68 7.25 5.45
C PRO A 151 11.19 7.46 5.58
N ALA A 152 11.92 7.47 4.47
CA ALA A 152 13.36 7.67 4.48
C ALA A 152 13.73 9.09 4.90
N TYR A 153 13.05 10.12 4.36
CA TYR A 153 13.22 11.52 4.78
C TYR A 153 12.98 11.71 6.27
N ALA A 154 11.91 11.09 6.79
CA ALA A 154 11.57 11.22 8.21
C ALA A 154 12.63 10.60 9.14
N MET A 155 13.38 9.59 8.70
CA MET A 155 14.48 9.00 9.49
C MET A 155 15.68 9.96 9.63
N GLY A 156 15.93 10.83 8.67
CA GLY A 156 17.09 11.73 8.68
C GLY A 156 17.17 12.59 9.94
N PRO A 157 16.18 13.44 10.25
CA PRO A 157 16.21 14.27 11.47
C PRO A 157 16.13 13.44 12.74
N VAL A 158 15.50 12.24 12.73
CA VAL A 158 15.53 11.34 13.88
C VAL A 158 16.94 10.89 14.19
N ALA A 159 17.65 10.36 13.21
CA ALA A 159 19.03 9.90 13.39
C ALA A 159 19.97 11.00 13.85
N PHE A 160 19.82 12.21 13.33
CA PHE A 160 20.62 13.35 13.76
C PHE A 160 20.34 13.76 15.22
N ALA A 161 19.05 13.75 15.61
CA ALA A 161 18.65 14.03 17.00
C ALA A 161 19.15 12.96 17.99
N ASP A 162 19.32 11.71 17.53
CA ASP A 162 19.97 10.62 18.28
C ASP A 162 21.51 10.74 18.32
N GLY A 163 22.06 11.90 17.93
CA GLY A 163 23.49 12.22 17.99
C GLY A 163 24.34 11.67 16.84
N LYS A 164 23.71 11.06 15.82
CA LYS A 164 24.46 10.53 14.65
C LYS A 164 24.90 11.67 13.75
N LYS A 165 26.16 11.70 13.37
CA LYS A 165 26.75 12.75 12.52
C LYS A 165 27.12 12.22 11.14
N THR A 166 27.52 10.93 11.07
CA THR A 166 27.93 10.27 9.83
C THR A 166 27.08 9.01 9.60
N ALA A 167 26.69 8.78 8.34
CA ALA A 167 25.93 7.61 7.94
C ALA A 167 26.49 6.97 6.68
N ILE A 168 26.42 5.65 6.60
CA ILE A 168 26.49 4.88 5.36
C ILE A 168 25.08 4.42 5.00
N THR A 169 24.70 4.48 3.72
CA THR A 169 23.46 3.89 3.25
C THR A 169 23.73 2.54 2.58
N VAL A 170 22.82 1.59 2.77
CA VAL A 170 22.85 0.27 2.10
C VAL A 170 21.49 -0.10 1.58
N THR A 171 21.37 -0.33 0.28
CA THR A 171 20.10 -0.65 -0.38
C THR A 171 20.28 -1.60 -1.55
N TRP A 172 19.18 -2.18 -2.01
CA TRP A 172 19.16 -2.75 -3.34
C TRP A 172 19.27 -1.66 -4.41
N LYS A 173 20.03 -1.94 -5.47
CA LYS A 173 20.18 -1.05 -6.62
C LYS A 173 18.98 -1.15 -7.56
N TYR A 174 17.96 -0.35 -7.29
CA TYR A 174 16.77 -0.14 -8.12
C TYR A 174 16.04 1.13 -7.64
N ALA A 175 14.97 1.56 -8.34
CA ALA A 175 14.32 2.85 -8.07
C ALA A 175 14.00 3.10 -6.58
N ALA A 176 13.44 2.10 -5.87
CA ALA A 176 13.09 2.31 -4.47
C ALA A 176 14.32 2.49 -3.56
N GLY A 177 15.41 1.77 -3.83
CA GLY A 177 16.67 1.95 -3.10
C GLY A 177 17.24 3.35 -3.31
N ASP A 178 17.33 3.78 -4.57
CA ASP A 178 17.89 5.08 -4.93
C ASP A 178 17.06 6.25 -4.35
N GLU A 179 15.72 6.15 -4.41
CA GLU A 179 14.80 7.14 -3.87
C GLU A 179 14.82 7.17 -2.34
N ALA A 180 14.93 6.02 -1.68
CA ALA A 180 15.09 5.94 -0.22
C ALA A 180 16.41 6.58 0.24
N VAL A 181 17.53 6.30 -0.44
CA VAL A 181 18.82 6.95 -0.15
C VAL A 181 18.70 8.46 -0.31
N LYS A 182 18.09 8.93 -1.40
CA LYS A 182 17.88 10.35 -1.65
C LYS A 182 17.03 11.00 -0.55
N GLY A 183 15.94 10.36 -0.15
CA GLY A 183 15.06 10.84 0.92
C GLY A 183 15.78 10.93 2.26
N PHE A 184 16.49 9.87 2.66
CA PHE A 184 17.27 9.86 3.90
C PHE A 184 18.35 10.92 3.89
N ARG A 185 19.15 11.01 2.81
CA ARG A 185 20.18 12.03 2.65
C ARG A 185 19.62 13.44 2.79
N GLU A 186 18.52 13.75 2.09
CA GLU A 186 17.88 15.06 2.17
C GLU A 186 17.48 15.42 3.62
N GLY A 187 16.85 14.48 4.34
CA GLY A 187 16.44 14.70 5.73
C GLY A 187 17.63 14.78 6.69
N PHE A 188 18.61 13.91 6.54
CA PHE A 188 19.77 13.82 7.43
C PHE A 188 20.74 15.00 7.26
N GLU A 189 21.07 15.37 6.02
CA GLU A 189 21.98 16.49 5.73
C GLU A 189 21.33 17.84 6.05
N LYS A 190 20.02 17.99 5.82
CA LYS A 190 19.26 19.17 6.26
C LYS A 190 19.29 19.35 7.78
N ALA A 191 19.34 18.26 8.53
CA ALA A 191 19.49 18.31 9.99
C ALA A 191 20.93 18.56 10.48
N GLY A 192 21.94 18.47 9.59
CA GLY A 192 23.34 18.70 9.90
C GLY A 192 24.22 17.44 9.90
N GLY A 193 23.67 16.28 9.53
CA GLY A 193 24.41 15.03 9.34
C GLY A 193 25.14 14.98 8.00
N LYS A 194 25.91 13.90 7.77
CA LYS A 194 26.62 13.66 6.51
C LYS A 194 26.52 12.19 6.10
N VAL A 195 26.00 11.90 4.92
CA VAL A 195 26.11 10.57 4.31
C VAL A 195 27.48 10.47 3.65
N VAL A 196 28.33 9.60 4.19
CA VAL A 196 29.73 9.47 3.77
C VAL A 196 29.92 8.46 2.64
N LYS A 197 29.01 7.50 2.49
CA LYS A 197 29.07 6.49 1.44
C LYS A 197 27.69 5.88 1.17
N ASP A 198 27.42 5.55 -0.10
CA ASP A 198 26.28 4.76 -0.53
C ASP A 198 26.78 3.40 -1.02
N LEU A 199 26.23 2.33 -0.46
CA LEU A 199 26.50 0.95 -0.84
C LEU A 199 25.24 0.33 -1.46
N THR A 200 25.42 -0.44 -2.50
CA THR A 200 24.29 -1.09 -3.18
C THR A 200 24.59 -2.54 -3.49
N VAL A 201 23.52 -3.36 -3.46
CA VAL A 201 23.52 -4.76 -3.89
C VAL A 201 22.49 -4.89 -5.01
N PRO A 202 22.78 -5.60 -6.12
CA PRO A 202 21.77 -5.81 -7.17
C PRO A 202 20.50 -6.48 -6.63
N PHE A 203 19.32 -6.02 -7.04
CA PHE A 203 18.06 -6.68 -6.70
C PHE A 203 17.89 -7.96 -7.54
N PRO A 204 17.42 -9.09 -6.99
CA PRO A 204 17.10 -9.38 -5.59
C PRO A 204 18.23 -10.11 -4.84
N ASN A 205 19.50 -9.86 -5.16
CA ASN A 205 20.64 -10.52 -4.53
C ASN A 205 20.65 -10.29 -3.00
N VAL A 206 21.01 -11.33 -2.24
CA VAL A 206 21.07 -11.33 -0.77
C VAL A 206 22.47 -11.66 -0.24
N GLU A 207 23.49 -11.49 -1.06
CA GLU A 207 24.91 -11.65 -0.66
C GLU A 207 25.43 -10.33 -0.10
N PHE A 208 25.44 -10.18 1.23
CA PHE A 208 25.73 -8.91 1.90
C PHE A 208 27.16 -8.82 2.45
N GLN A 209 27.97 -9.89 2.41
CA GLN A 209 29.27 -9.94 3.07
C GLN A 209 30.22 -8.80 2.68
N SER A 210 30.26 -8.42 1.39
CA SER A 210 31.12 -7.35 0.92
C SER A 210 30.74 -5.99 1.52
N VAL A 211 29.44 -5.65 1.51
CA VAL A 211 28.95 -4.39 2.07
C VAL A 211 29.09 -4.34 3.59
N LEU A 212 28.93 -5.46 4.30
CA LEU A 212 29.17 -5.55 5.74
C LEU A 212 30.63 -5.32 6.10
N THR A 213 31.55 -5.86 5.31
CA THR A 213 33.01 -5.64 5.47
C THR A 213 33.36 -4.17 5.27
N GLU A 214 32.77 -3.50 4.26
CA GLU A 214 33.00 -2.07 4.02
C GLU A 214 32.45 -1.20 5.16
N ILE A 215 31.28 -1.52 5.71
CA ILE A 215 30.69 -0.83 6.87
C ILE A 215 31.63 -0.97 8.08
N ALA A 216 32.09 -2.20 8.36
CA ALA A 216 33.01 -2.47 9.48
C ALA A 216 34.33 -1.66 9.38
N ALA A 217 34.88 -1.54 8.17
CA ALA A 217 36.09 -0.79 7.92
C ALA A 217 35.86 0.73 8.04
N ALA A 218 34.76 1.26 7.56
CA ALA A 218 34.47 2.70 7.53
C ALA A 218 34.01 3.27 8.88
N LYS A 219 33.45 2.45 9.78
CA LYS A 219 33.00 2.82 11.14
C LYS A 219 32.18 4.10 11.19
N PRO A 220 31.03 4.19 10.44
CA PRO A 220 30.14 5.34 10.54
C PRO A 220 29.43 5.35 11.90
N ASP A 221 28.82 6.47 12.28
CA ASP A 221 28.00 6.55 13.50
C ASP A 221 26.72 5.70 13.39
N MET A 222 26.26 5.45 12.15
CA MET A 222 25.10 4.61 11.87
C MET A 222 25.07 4.08 10.42
N VAL A 223 24.24 3.07 10.20
CA VAL A 223 23.83 2.64 8.85
C VAL A 223 22.34 2.92 8.65
N PHE A 224 21.97 3.49 7.51
CA PHE A 224 20.61 3.52 7.03
C PHE A 224 20.42 2.47 5.95
N SER A 225 19.34 1.68 6.04
CA SER A 225 19.07 0.67 5.03
C SER A 225 17.62 0.69 4.52
N PHE A 226 17.47 0.25 3.25
CA PHE A 226 16.18 -0.05 2.63
C PHE A 226 16.24 -1.44 2.00
N PHE A 227 15.64 -2.40 2.70
CA PHE A 227 15.33 -3.75 2.21
C PHE A 227 13.91 -4.10 2.64
N ALA A 228 13.29 -5.11 2.02
CA ALA A 228 11.97 -5.59 2.36
C ALA A 228 11.87 -7.11 2.13
N GLY A 229 10.86 -7.76 2.73
CA GLY A 229 10.61 -9.19 2.55
C GLY A 229 11.80 -10.07 2.92
N GLY A 230 12.04 -11.12 2.16
CA GLY A 230 13.11 -12.08 2.42
C GLY A 230 14.51 -11.47 2.47
N GLY A 231 14.78 -10.43 1.67
CA GLY A 231 16.05 -9.73 1.70
C GLY A 231 16.27 -8.92 2.97
N ALA A 232 15.23 -8.32 3.54
CA ALA A 232 15.32 -7.65 4.83
C ALA A 232 15.63 -8.65 5.95
N VAL A 233 15.01 -9.83 5.92
CA VAL A 233 15.32 -10.91 6.88
C VAL A 233 16.81 -11.23 6.85
N LYS A 234 17.32 -11.54 5.66
CA LYS A 234 18.72 -11.94 5.49
C LYS A 234 19.69 -10.83 5.88
N PHE A 235 19.43 -9.59 5.46
CA PHE A 235 20.30 -8.45 5.79
C PHE A 235 20.39 -8.21 7.29
N VAL A 236 19.29 -8.21 8.01
CA VAL A 236 19.26 -8.00 9.47
C VAL A 236 19.96 -9.12 10.20
N GLN A 237 19.76 -10.39 9.79
CA GLN A 237 20.45 -11.53 10.37
C GLN A 237 21.97 -11.47 10.13
N ASP A 238 22.39 -11.17 8.91
CA ASP A 238 23.83 -11.05 8.57
C ASP A 238 24.50 -9.88 9.29
N TYR A 239 23.81 -8.73 9.41
CA TYR A 239 24.29 -7.58 10.16
C TYR A 239 24.54 -7.89 11.63
N HIS A 240 23.60 -8.62 12.23
CA HIS A 240 23.70 -9.09 13.61
C HIS A 240 24.82 -10.15 13.76
N ALA A 241 24.88 -11.13 12.86
CA ALA A 241 25.89 -12.19 12.87
C ALA A 241 27.32 -11.65 12.71
N ALA A 242 27.49 -10.57 11.92
CA ALA A 242 28.74 -9.85 11.78
C ALA A 242 29.13 -9.04 13.05
N GLY A 243 28.25 -8.98 14.06
CA GLY A 243 28.47 -8.23 15.30
C GLY A 243 28.40 -6.72 15.16
N LEU A 244 28.01 -6.20 13.98
CA LEU A 244 27.96 -4.76 13.68
C LEU A 244 26.93 -4.01 14.54
N ASN A 245 25.84 -4.66 14.89
CA ASN A 245 24.79 -4.11 15.76
C ASN A 245 25.30 -3.69 17.16
N LYS A 246 26.47 -4.19 17.60
CA LYS A 246 27.06 -3.83 18.90
C LYS A 246 27.77 -2.48 18.89
N SER A 247 28.22 -2.01 17.73
CA SER A 247 29.06 -0.80 17.59
C SER A 247 28.50 0.22 16.62
N ILE A 248 27.74 -0.21 15.61
CA ILE A 248 27.16 0.63 14.56
C ILE A 248 25.65 0.36 14.52
N PRO A 249 24.81 1.24 15.06
CA PRO A 249 23.36 1.04 15.04
C PRO A 249 22.80 1.06 13.61
N LEU A 250 21.86 0.15 13.37
CA LEU A 250 21.14 0.03 12.12
C LEU A 250 19.78 0.73 12.21
N TYR A 251 19.55 1.68 11.32
CA TYR A 251 18.30 2.37 11.12
C TYR A 251 17.75 2.05 9.71
N GLY A 252 16.44 2.17 9.53
CA GLY A 252 15.86 1.90 8.21
C GLY A 252 14.51 2.57 7.99
N SER A 253 14.04 2.52 6.75
CA SER A 253 12.62 2.64 6.49
C SER A 253 11.90 1.41 7.05
N GLY A 254 10.64 1.55 7.44
CA GLY A 254 9.93 0.53 8.18
C GLY A 254 9.83 -0.85 7.51
N PHE A 255 10.01 -0.91 6.21
CA PHE A 255 10.00 -2.17 5.45
C PHE A 255 11.11 -3.12 5.84
N LEU A 256 12.16 -2.62 6.50
CA LEU A 256 13.22 -3.45 7.07
C LEU A 256 12.70 -4.44 8.11
N THR A 257 11.60 -4.11 8.79
CA THR A 257 11.04 -4.90 9.90
C THR A 257 9.58 -5.31 9.71
N ASP A 258 8.82 -4.67 8.82
CA ASP A 258 7.41 -5.00 8.58
C ASP A 258 7.23 -6.33 7.84
N GLY A 259 6.35 -7.17 8.38
CA GLY A 259 6.07 -8.51 7.84
C GLY A 259 7.25 -9.49 7.96
N THR A 260 8.31 -9.14 8.68
CA THR A 260 9.57 -9.91 8.72
C THR A 260 10.06 -10.26 10.12
N LEU A 261 9.53 -9.64 11.18
CA LEU A 261 10.03 -9.79 12.56
C LEU A 261 10.05 -11.23 13.05
N GLN A 262 9.03 -12.05 12.70
CA GLN A 262 8.98 -13.46 13.06
C GLN A 262 10.21 -14.24 12.54
N ALA A 263 10.62 -13.94 11.30
CA ALA A 263 11.76 -14.61 10.67
C ALA A 263 13.11 -14.01 11.10
N GLN A 264 13.15 -12.72 11.43
CA GLN A 264 14.36 -12.05 11.92
C GLN A 264 14.68 -12.42 13.37
N GLY A 265 13.67 -12.67 14.18
CA GLY A 265 13.81 -13.05 15.58
C GLY A 265 14.65 -12.08 16.40
N PRO A 266 15.56 -12.59 17.27
CA PRO A 266 16.40 -11.74 18.11
C PRO A 266 17.30 -10.76 17.37
N SER A 267 17.61 -11.01 16.09
CA SER A 267 18.49 -10.16 15.30
C SER A 267 17.91 -8.75 15.03
N ALA A 268 16.59 -8.61 15.12
CA ALA A 268 15.91 -7.35 14.91
C ALA A 268 15.75 -6.50 16.17
N GLN A 269 16.05 -7.04 17.37
CA GLN A 269 15.78 -6.35 18.62
C GLN A 269 16.45 -4.98 18.70
N GLY A 270 15.66 -3.95 19.04
CA GLY A 270 16.13 -2.59 19.20
C GLY A 270 16.30 -1.80 17.90
N LEU A 271 16.07 -2.41 16.72
CA LEU A 271 16.13 -1.68 15.45
C LEU A 271 15.14 -0.52 15.45
N MET A 272 15.60 0.61 14.93
CA MET A 272 14.80 1.84 14.79
C MET A 272 14.39 2.04 13.33
N THR A 273 13.12 2.25 13.10
CA THR A 273 12.57 2.46 11.75
C THR A 273 11.54 3.58 11.72
N THR A 274 11.32 4.14 10.54
CA THR A 274 10.25 5.13 10.31
C THR A 274 9.27 4.62 9.27
N LEU A 275 7.96 4.69 9.58
CA LEU A 275 6.90 4.28 8.68
C LEU A 275 5.57 4.95 9.06
N HIS A 276 4.61 4.92 8.14
CA HIS A 276 3.26 5.45 8.33
C HIS A 276 2.30 4.51 9.10
N TYR A 277 2.78 3.36 9.54
CA TYR A 277 2.05 2.38 10.37
C TYR A 277 2.98 1.72 11.38
N ALA A 278 2.44 1.22 12.46
CA ALA A 278 3.14 0.38 13.43
C ALA A 278 2.16 -0.59 14.09
N ASP A 279 2.66 -1.76 14.46
CA ASP A 279 1.87 -2.84 15.10
C ASP A 279 1.20 -2.43 16.42
N GLY A 280 1.77 -1.48 17.10
CA GLY A 280 1.36 -1.04 18.43
C GLY A 280 0.73 0.34 18.46
N LEU A 281 0.04 0.79 17.40
CA LEU A 281 -0.72 2.05 17.43
C LEU A 281 -1.81 2.06 18.50
N ASN A 282 -2.39 0.90 18.78
CA ASN A 282 -3.34 0.67 19.85
C ASN A 282 -4.54 1.63 19.84
N THR A 283 -4.98 2.04 18.65
CA THR A 283 -6.23 2.77 18.48
C THR A 283 -7.40 1.79 18.36
N PRO A 284 -8.63 2.18 18.69
CA PRO A 284 -9.80 1.31 18.50
C PRO A 284 -9.92 0.78 17.08
N ARG A 285 -9.58 1.61 16.09
CA ARG A 285 -9.63 1.24 14.67
C ARG A 285 -8.59 0.19 14.29
N ASP A 286 -7.35 0.37 14.75
CA ASP A 286 -6.26 -0.59 14.53
C ASP A 286 -6.56 -1.92 15.24
N ASN A 287 -6.98 -1.87 16.49
CA ASN A 287 -7.31 -3.07 17.27
C ASN A 287 -8.42 -3.90 16.61
N ALA A 288 -9.48 -3.25 16.11
CA ALA A 288 -10.56 -3.92 15.39
C ALA A 288 -10.05 -4.58 14.09
N PHE A 289 -9.27 -3.85 13.29
CA PHE A 289 -8.68 -4.38 12.06
C PHE A 289 -7.78 -5.59 12.34
N ARG A 290 -6.91 -5.51 13.33
CA ARG A 290 -6.00 -6.61 13.72
C ARG A 290 -6.76 -7.86 14.15
N ALA A 291 -7.80 -7.69 14.96
CA ALA A 291 -8.65 -8.79 15.40
C ALA A 291 -9.41 -9.45 14.23
N ASP A 292 -9.97 -8.66 13.32
CA ASP A 292 -10.70 -9.16 12.16
C ASP A 292 -9.77 -9.87 11.17
N TYR A 293 -8.56 -9.33 10.97
CA TYR A 293 -7.56 -9.94 10.09
C TYR A 293 -7.07 -11.28 10.63
N ASP A 294 -6.73 -11.36 11.92
CA ASP A 294 -6.36 -12.61 12.56
C ASP A 294 -7.50 -13.66 12.51
N LYS A 295 -8.72 -13.22 12.76
CA LYS A 295 -9.91 -14.09 12.64
C LYS A 295 -10.05 -14.67 11.23
N ALA A 296 -9.85 -13.85 10.20
CA ALA A 296 -10.04 -14.25 8.81
C ALA A 296 -8.90 -15.11 8.26
N TYR A 297 -7.66 -14.80 8.60
CA TYR A 297 -6.47 -15.38 7.95
C TYR A 297 -5.55 -16.18 8.88
N LYS A 298 -5.77 -16.11 10.20
CA LYS A 298 -4.89 -16.73 11.22
C LYS A 298 -3.45 -16.21 11.15
N LEU A 299 -3.31 -14.94 10.81
CA LEU A 299 -2.05 -14.23 10.65
C LEU A 299 -2.14 -12.86 11.35
N ALA A 300 -1.05 -12.40 11.93
CA ALA A 300 -0.94 -11.01 12.34
C ALA A 300 -0.87 -10.10 11.09
N PRO A 301 -1.65 -9.01 11.02
CA PRO A 301 -1.52 -8.07 9.91
C PRO A 301 -0.23 -7.25 10.04
N ASP A 302 0.25 -6.81 8.89
CA ASP A 302 1.38 -5.89 8.74
C ASP A 302 0.96 -4.65 7.95
N VAL A 303 1.92 -3.77 7.64
CA VAL A 303 1.64 -2.57 6.83
C VAL A 303 1.07 -2.89 5.46
N TYR A 304 1.45 -4.01 4.86
CA TYR A 304 0.97 -4.40 3.53
C TYR A 304 -0.51 -4.76 3.56
N ALA A 305 -0.94 -5.46 4.60
CA ALA A 305 -2.35 -5.75 4.84
C ALA A 305 -3.18 -4.46 5.04
N VAL A 306 -2.66 -3.50 5.83
CA VAL A 306 -3.28 -2.18 6.01
C VAL A 306 -3.41 -1.44 4.68
N GLN A 307 -2.38 -1.43 3.86
CA GLN A 307 -2.38 -0.74 2.57
C GLN A 307 -3.38 -1.34 1.57
N GLY A 308 -3.53 -2.67 1.56
CA GLY A 308 -4.56 -3.34 0.78
C GLY A 308 -5.97 -3.00 1.26
N TYR A 309 -6.18 -2.98 2.57
CA TYR A 309 -7.43 -2.56 3.20
C TYR A 309 -7.82 -1.12 2.83
N ASP A 310 -6.86 -0.20 2.91
CA ASP A 310 -7.03 1.20 2.52
C ASP A 310 -7.33 1.36 1.02
N ALA A 311 -6.75 0.51 0.15
CA ALA A 311 -7.05 0.52 -1.28
C ALA A 311 -8.51 0.16 -1.55
N ALA A 312 -9.05 -0.82 -0.83
CA ALA A 312 -10.47 -1.18 -0.93
C ALA A 312 -11.38 -0.06 -0.37
N GLN A 313 -11.01 0.59 0.73
CA GLN A 313 -11.74 1.74 1.26
C GLN A 313 -11.78 2.90 0.26
N LEU A 314 -10.63 3.21 -0.35
CA LEU A 314 -10.54 4.28 -1.36
C LEU A 314 -11.45 3.99 -2.55
N MET A 315 -11.42 2.74 -3.04
CA MET A 315 -12.29 2.28 -4.12
C MET A 315 -13.77 2.36 -3.74
N GLN A 316 -14.14 1.96 -2.51
CA GLN A 316 -15.50 2.07 -1.97
C GLN A 316 -15.97 3.52 -1.94
N ALA A 317 -15.13 4.47 -1.51
CA ALA A 317 -15.48 5.89 -1.48
C ALA A 317 -15.87 6.41 -2.87
N GLY A 318 -15.10 6.05 -3.89
CA GLY A 318 -15.40 6.39 -5.28
C GLY A 318 -16.69 5.74 -5.78
N LEU A 319 -16.85 4.43 -5.57
CA LEU A 319 -18.03 3.68 -6.03
C LEU A 319 -19.31 4.11 -5.33
N ALA A 320 -19.27 4.44 -4.04
CA ALA A 320 -20.42 4.93 -3.30
C ALA A 320 -20.94 6.26 -3.89
N ALA A 321 -20.04 7.18 -4.23
CA ALA A 321 -20.39 8.47 -4.81
C ALA A 321 -21.12 8.36 -6.15
N VAL A 322 -20.77 7.35 -6.96
CA VAL A 322 -21.39 7.09 -8.26
C VAL A 322 -22.47 5.99 -8.21
N LYS A 323 -22.85 5.54 -7.00
CA LYS A 323 -23.85 4.47 -6.78
C LYS A 323 -23.52 3.19 -7.56
N GLY A 324 -22.24 2.81 -7.60
CA GLY A 324 -21.74 1.65 -8.31
C GLY A 324 -21.57 1.82 -9.84
N ASP A 325 -21.93 2.95 -10.42
CA ASP A 325 -21.75 3.21 -11.86
C ASP A 325 -20.31 3.63 -12.17
N ILE A 326 -19.40 2.65 -12.31
CA ILE A 326 -17.98 2.89 -12.59
C ILE A 326 -17.73 3.52 -13.97
N GLY A 327 -18.73 3.53 -14.87
CA GLY A 327 -18.67 4.25 -16.15
C GLY A 327 -18.55 5.75 -15.97
N LYS A 328 -19.01 6.31 -14.84
CA LYS A 328 -18.80 7.72 -14.44
C LYS A 328 -17.39 7.97 -13.93
N LYS A 329 -16.38 7.65 -14.75
CA LYS A 329 -14.96 7.64 -14.36
C LYS A 329 -14.50 8.94 -13.69
N ALA A 330 -14.91 10.09 -14.21
CA ALA A 330 -14.49 11.39 -13.65
C ALA A 330 -15.02 11.57 -12.23
N ASP A 331 -16.31 11.34 -11.99
CA ASP A 331 -16.94 11.49 -10.67
C ASP A 331 -16.37 10.44 -9.68
N PHE A 332 -16.18 9.20 -10.13
CA PHE A 332 -15.55 8.14 -9.36
C PHE A 332 -14.15 8.55 -8.88
N ARG A 333 -13.30 9.02 -9.80
CA ARG A 333 -11.93 9.44 -9.50
C ARG A 333 -11.87 10.71 -8.63
N ASN A 334 -12.76 11.66 -8.86
CA ASN A 334 -12.86 12.88 -8.05
C ASN A 334 -13.28 12.55 -6.61
N ALA A 335 -14.24 11.65 -6.44
CA ALA A 335 -14.66 11.20 -5.11
C ALA A 335 -13.53 10.47 -4.37
N MET A 336 -12.77 9.61 -5.07
CA MET A 336 -11.57 8.98 -4.48
C MET A 336 -10.54 10.03 -4.05
N ARG A 337 -10.28 11.05 -4.87
CA ARG A 337 -9.26 12.07 -4.59
C ARG A 337 -9.59 12.94 -3.39
N SER A 338 -10.88 13.20 -3.16
CA SER A 338 -11.38 14.01 -2.03
C SER A 338 -11.73 13.18 -0.79
N ALA A 339 -11.58 11.85 -0.84
CA ALA A 339 -11.93 10.98 0.27
C ALA A 339 -11.00 11.16 1.47
N THR A 340 -11.58 11.06 2.67
CA THR A 340 -10.85 10.80 3.90
C THR A 340 -10.95 9.30 4.19
N ILE A 341 -9.81 8.65 4.33
CA ILE A 341 -9.74 7.21 4.56
C ILE A 341 -9.67 6.95 6.06
N ASP A 342 -10.60 6.16 6.60
CA ASP A 342 -10.61 5.68 7.99
C ASP A 342 -9.69 4.45 8.12
N SER A 343 -8.40 4.70 8.05
CA SER A 343 -7.37 3.67 8.05
C SER A 343 -7.05 3.15 9.45
N PRO A 344 -6.66 1.87 9.59
CA PRO A 344 -6.04 1.34 10.82
C PRO A 344 -4.84 2.15 11.33
N ARG A 345 -4.09 2.79 10.42
CA ARG A 345 -2.93 3.65 10.75
C ARG A 345 -3.29 5.08 11.18
N GLY A 346 -4.56 5.39 11.29
CA GLY A 346 -5.10 6.72 11.47
C GLY A 346 -5.63 7.33 10.16
N PRO A 347 -6.59 8.26 10.26
CA PRO A 347 -7.21 8.85 9.08
C PRO A 347 -6.20 9.63 8.25
N PHE A 348 -6.31 9.54 6.92
CA PHE A 348 -5.49 10.31 5.99
C PHE A 348 -6.29 10.78 4.78
N THR A 349 -5.76 11.77 4.10
CA THR A 349 -6.30 12.29 2.83
C THR A 349 -5.26 12.14 1.72
N LEU A 350 -5.69 12.32 0.48
CA LEU A 350 -4.78 12.34 -0.66
C LEU A 350 -4.43 13.78 -1.05
N SER A 351 -3.18 13.99 -1.47
CA SER A 351 -2.77 15.21 -2.15
C SER A 351 -3.38 15.30 -3.55
N ALA A 352 -3.28 16.46 -4.19
CA ALA A 352 -3.71 16.64 -5.59
C ALA A 352 -3.07 15.62 -6.53
N ALA A 353 -1.83 15.19 -6.26
CA ALA A 353 -1.13 14.16 -7.02
C ALA A 353 -1.61 12.72 -6.72
N GLY A 354 -2.56 12.53 -5.79
CA GLY A 354 -3.08 11.22 -5.42
C GLY A 354 -2.19 10.42 -4.46
N ASN A 355 -1.32 11.08 -3.70
CA ASN A 355 -0.45 10.47 -2.69
C ASN A 355 -0.93 10.78 -1.27
N PRO A 356 -0.83 9.85 -0.29
CA PRO A 356 -1.24 10.10 1.08
C PRO A 356 -0.48 11.26 1.74
N VAL A 357 -1.23 12.10 2.44
CA VAL A 357 -0.74 13.07 3.43
C VAL A 357 -0.96 12.45 4.79
N GLN A 358 0.13 12.06 5.46
CA GLN A 358 0.06 11.12 6.58
C GLN A 358 1.15 11.35 7.63
N ASP A 359 0.91 10.89 8.84
CA ASP A 359 1.92 10.85 9.89
C ASP A 359 2.93 9.76 9.61
N ILE A 360 4.20 10.04 9.94
CA ILE A 360 5.27 9.06 9.93
C ILE A 360 5.72 8.84 11.37
N TYR A 361 5.63 7.60 11.83
CA TYR A 361 5.99 7.19 13.18
C TYR A 361 7.46 6.76 13.25
N LEU A 362 8.14 7.15 14.33
CA LEU A 362 9.36 6.50 14.77
C LEU A 362 8.98 5.24 15.54
N ARG A 363 9.55 4.12 15.14
CA ARG A 363 9.26 2.80 15.72
C ARG A 363 10.53 2.12 16.18
N LYS A 364 10.41 1.31 17.22
CA LYS A 364 11.48 0.46 17.73
C LYS A 364 10.98 -0.97 17.84
N VAL A 365 11.80 -1.92 17.44
CA VAL A 365 11.48 -3.34 17.59
C VAL A 365 11.62 -3.75 19.05
N GLU A 366 10.52 -4.24 19.63
CA GLU A 366 10.47 -4.84 20.97
C GLU A 366 9.66 -6.15 20.88
N GLY A 367 10.33 -7.27 21.12
CA GLY A 367 9.75 -8.60 20.86
C GLY A 367 9.50 -8.82 19.37
N LEU A 368 8.26 -9.10 19.00
CA LEU A 368 7.80 -9.27 17.62
C LEU A 368 6.93 -8.10 17.13
N GLU A 369 7.10 -6.93 17.72
CA GLU A 369 6.31 -5.73 17.40
C GLU A 369 7.19 -4.53 17.06
N ASN A 370 6.74 -3.73 16.09
CA ASN A 370 7.29 -2.40 15.82
C ASN A 370 6.56 -1.37 16.69
N LYS A 371 7.04 -1.14 17.93
CA LYS A 371 6.38 -0.24 18.88
C LYS A 371 6.62 1.22 18.53
N VAL A 372 5.52 2.00 18.52
CA VAL A 372 5.58 3.45 18.34
C VAL A 372 6.35 4.09 19.49
N GLN A 373 7.36 4.88 19.15
CA GLN A 373 8.07 5.72 20.11
C GLN A 373 7.47 7.14 20.12
N ARG A 374 7.20 7.69 18.96
CA ARG A 374 6.59 9.01 18.74
C ARG A 374 6.21 9.21 17.28
N VAL A 375 5.46 10.23 16.97
CA VAL A 375 5.34 10.74 15.61
C VAL A 375 6.66 11.42 15.23
N ALA A 376 7.32 10.93 14.18
CA ALA A 376 8.56 11.52 13.67
C ALA A 376 8.27 12.78 12.86
N VAL A 377 7.28 12.71 11.95
CA VAL A 377 6.83 13.86 11.15
C VAL A 377 5.30 13.78 11.02
N GLN A 378 4.61 14.88 11.35
CA GLN A 378 3.16 14.97 11.22
C GLN A 378 2.75 15.36 9.80
N LYS A 379 1.68 14.75 9.29
CA LYS A 379 1.04 15.08 8.00
C LYS A 379 2.03 15.32 6.87
N LEU A 380 3.02 14.44 6.77
CA LEU A 380 4.05 14.54 5.74
C LEU A 380 3.42 14.33 4.36
N ALA A 381 3.39 15.40 3.56
CA ALA A 381 3.02 15.33 2.15
C ALA A 381 4.27 15.09 1.31
N ASP A 382 4.15 14.24 0.29
CA ASP A 382 5.17 14.16 -0.76
C ASP A 382 5.16 15.45 -1.60
N PRO A 383 6.33 16.00 -1.95
CA PRO A 383 6.41 17.22 -2.75
C PRO A 383 5.90 17.07 -4.20
N ALA A 384 5.56 15.86 -4.63
CA ALA A 384 5.03 15.53 -5.97
C ALA A 384 5.84 16.16 -7.12
N ARG A 385 7.17 16.11 -7.02
CA ARG A 385 8.09 16.78 -7.96
C ARG A 385 7.83 16.33 -9.39
N GLY A 386 7.49 17.29 -10.25
CA GLY A 386 7.23 17.04 -11.68
C GLY A 386 5.78 16.63 -12.01
N CYS A 387 4.87 16.56 -11.04
CA CYS A 387 3.45 16.37 -11.32
C CYS A 387 2.86 17.66 -11.95
N LYS A 388 2.07 17.48 -13.00
CA LYS A 388 1.41 18.56 -13.77
C LYS A 388 -0.11 18.37 -13.82
N LEU A 389 -0.74 18.00 -12.71
CA LEU A 389 -2.21 17.95 -12.54
C LEU A 389 -2.76 19.33 -12.22
#